data_0fdc7520d05b53bd224c39534173eb73
#
_entry.id   0fdc7520d05b53bd224c39534173eb73
#
_cell.length_a   1.000
_cell.length_b   1.000
_cell.length_c   1.000
_cell.angle_alpha   90.00
_cell.angle_beta   90.00
_cell.angle_gamma   90.00
#
_symmetry.space_group_name_H-M   'P 1'
#
loop_
_entity.id
_entity.type
_entity.pdbx_description
1 polymer ?
#
loop_
_entity_poly.entity_id
_entity_poly.type
_entity_poly.pdbx_seq_one_letter_code
_entity_poly.pdbx_strand_id
1 'polypeptide(L)'
;MKFRKIAILGAGLLGASFAFAAKSCGLCGRISAWSRSESTREKCSRLPDIFDTVSSEPGEAAEDADLTVICVPTENIPELASKIAPSLKEGSLVTDVGSVKGKICRLCSESVGAFGARFVGSHPMAGSEKIGIDFADEKLFNSRPCFVTPLSESDECAAAAVSEAWKALGMRVYTVSPQLHDAIVARVSHLPHLAATLVCDVAADFDMNLLPYSGPGFRDTTRVASGSPQIWESIVADNRDEILSALGDFSSRLDALIGAIKSGDKGGVSSALKKAKAFRDKL
;
A
#
# COMPACT_ATOMS: atom_id res chain seq x y z
N MET A 1 -10.16 21.06 2.81
CA MET A 1 -10.93 20.78 1.56
C MET A 1 -12.07 19.85 1.90
N LYS A 2 -13.23 19.98 1.27
CA LYS A 2 -14.37 19.09 1.51
C LYS A 2 -14.92 18.62 0.16
N PHE A 3 -14.99 17.30 -0.05
CA PHE A 3 -15.59 16.70 -1.23
C PHE A 3 -17.13 16.61 -1.05
N ARG A 4 -17.91 16.78 -2.11
CA ARG A 4 -19.35 16.55 -2.06
C ARG A 4 -19.64 15.05 -1.97
N LYS A 5 -18.96 14.25 -2.82
CA LYS A 5 -19.09 12.79 -2.88
C LYS A 5 -17.70 12.16 -3.02
N ILE A 6 -17.44 11.12 -2.22
CA ILE A 6 -16.31 10.20 -2.37
C ILE A 6 -16.84 8.82 -2.76
N ALA A 7 -16.22 8.18 -3.76
CA ALA A 7 -16.48 6.79 -4.10
C ALA A 7 -15.38 5.88 -3.55
N ILE A 8 -15.77 4.80 -2.88
CA ILE A 8 -14.87 3.76 -2.36
C ILE A 8 -15.05 2.49 -3.18
N LEU A 9 -14.07 2.14 -3.97
CA LEU A 9 -14.08 0.94 -4.80
C LEU A 9 -13.21 -0.15 -4.17
N GLY A 10 -13.87 -1.06 -3.46
CA GLY A 10 -13.24 -2.08 -2.63
C GLY A 10 -13.38 -1.76 -1.13
N ALA A 11 -14.57 -1.98 -0.57
CA ALA A 11 -14.86 -1.73 0.85
C ALA A 11 -14.33 -2.87 1.77
N GLY A 12 -13.06 -3.26 1.57
CA GLY A 12 -12.30 -4.10 2.48
C GLY A 12 -11.76 -3.31 3.68
N LEU A 13 -10.70 -3.84 4.31
CA LEU A 13 -10.06 -3.18 5.46
C LEU A 13 -9.70 -1.71 5.17
N LEU A 14 -8.90 -1.45 4.12
CA LEU A 14 -8.43 -0.09 3.81
C LEU A 14 -9.56 0.83 3.33
N GLY A 15 -10.42 0.34 2.41
CA GLY A 15 -11.49 1.17 1.86
C GLY A 15 -12.55 1.54 2.90
N ALA A 16 -12.95 0.61 3.74
CA ALA A 16 -13.89 0.90 4.81
C ALA A 16 -13.28 1.79 5.90
N SER A 17 -11.99 1.56 6.26
CA SER A 17 -11.28 2.46 7.20
C SER A 17 -11.18 3.88 6.64
N PHE A 18 -10.93 4.03 5.32
CA PHE A 18 -10.97 5.34 4.68
C PHE A 18 -12.35 5.99 4.82
N ALA A 19 -13.42 5.24 4.54
CA ALA A 19 -14.79 5.75 4.66
C ALA A 19 -15.12 6.20 6.10
N PHE A 20 -14.76 5.38 7.11
CA PHE A 20 -14.98 5.71 8.51
C PHE A 20 -14.21 6.98 8.91
N ALA A 21 -12.93 7.06 8.60
CA ALA A 21 -12.09 8.22 8.89
C ALA A 21 -12.60 9.49 8.16
N ALA A 22 -13.00 9.36 6.89
CA ALA A 22 -13.53 10.47 6.09
C ALA A 22 -14.84 11.04 6.63
N LYS A 23 -15.75 10.19 7.11
CA LYS A 23 -17.00 10.64 7.78
C LYS A 23 -16.69 11.27 9.13
N SER A 24 -15.83 10.64 9.94
CA SER A 24 -15.45 11.13 11.28
C SER A 24 -14.82 12.52 11.23
N CYS A 25 -13.93 12.80 10.27
CA CYS A 25 -13.28 14.10 10.12
C CYS A 25 -14.05 15.09 9.23
N GLY A 26 -15.22 14.71 8.70
CA GLY A 26 -16.04 15.57 7.85
C GLY A 26 -15.40 15.90 6.49
N LEU A 27 -14.54 15.02 5.96
CA LEU A 27 -13.84 15.19 4.68
C LEU A 27 -14.81 15.25 3.49
N CYS A 28 -15.96 14.59 3.58
CA CYS A 28 -16.95 14.56 2.50
C CYS A 28 -18.40 14.67 3.01
N GLY A 29 -19.30 15.02 2.10
CA GLY A 29 -20.75 15.02 2.34
C GLY A 29 -21.36 13.64 2.23
N ARG A 30 -21.03 12.89 1.17
CA ARG A 30 -21.58 11.58 0.87
C ARG A 30 -20.48 10.59 0.50
N ILE A 31 -20.70 9.29 0.80
CA ILE A 31 -19.84 8.19 0.38
C ILE A 31 -20.69 7.15 -0.36
N SER A 32 -20.28 6.82 -1.58
CA SER A 32 -20.74 5.64 -2.30
C SER A 32 -19.72 4.53 -2.19
N ALA A 33 -20.18 3.28 -2.13
CA ALA A 33 -19.32 2.13 -2.05
C ALA A 33 -19.62 1.09 -3.12
N TRP A 34 -18.59 0.42 -3.56
CA TRP A 34 -18.67 -0.81 -4.35
C TRP A 34 -17.72 -1.86 -3.82
N SER A 35 -18.10 -3.11 -3.91
CA SER A 35 -17.24 -4.27 -3.71
C SER A 35 -17.65 -5.40 -4.66
N ARG A 36 -16.68 -6.19 -5.13
CA ARG A 36 -16.95 -7.39 -5.91
C ARG A 36 -17.79 -8.41 -5.12
N SER A 37 -17.51 -8.53 -3.82
CA SER A 37 -18.22 -9.45 -2.92
C SER A 37 -19.59 -8.89 -2.54
N GLU A 38 -20.65 -9.65 -2.81
CA GLU A 38 -22.02 -9.33 -2.40
C GLU A 38 -22.14 -9.21 -0.88
N SER A 39 -21.54 -10.15 -0.14
CA SER A 39 -21.55 -10.11 1.33
C SER A 39 -20.91 -8.85 1.89
N THR A 40 -19.87 -8.31 1.23
CA THR A 40 -19.28 -7.02 1.61
C THR A 40 -20.24 -5.86 1.32
N ARG A 41 -20.93 -5.88 0.17
CA ARG A 41 -21.94 -4.85 -0.16
C ARG A 41 -23.09 -4.86 0.83
N GLU A 42 -23.59 -6.03 1.24
CA GLU A 42 -24.60 -6.17 2.29
C GLU A 42 -24.15 -5.57 3.62
N LYS A 43 -22.88 -5.81 4.03
CA LYS A 43 -22.31 -5.21 5.24
C LYS A 43 -22.24 -3.69 5.13
N CYS A 44 -21.82 -3.15 3.97
CA CYS A 44 -21.83 -1.70 3.73
C CYS A 44 -23.25 -1.13 3.85
N SER A 45 -24.28 -1.79 3.28
CA SER A 45 -25.69 -1.35 3.33
C SER A 45 -26.26 -1.33 4.75
N ARG A 46 -25.66 -2.06 5.69
CA ARG A 46 -26.04 -2.03 7.11
C ARG A 46 -25.39 -0.88 7.90
N LEU A 47 -24.58 -0.05 7.23
CA LEU A 47 -23.86 1.10 7.79
C LEU A 47 -24.26 2.41 7.07
N PRO A 48 -25.56 2.82 7.10
CA PRO A 48 -26.06 3.96 6.35
C PRO A 48 -25.45 5.30 6.80
N ASP A 49 -24.96 5.40 8.04
CA ASP A 49 -24.25 6.57 8.55
C ASP A 49 -22.87 6.77 7.90
N ILE A 50 -22.33 5.72 7.29
CA ILE A 50 -21.01 5.72 6.63
C ILE A 50 -21.19 5.72 5.11
N PHE A 51 -21.97 4.76 4.59
CA PHE A 51 -22.18 4.57 3.15
C PHE A 51 -23.57 5.04 2.76
N ASP A 52 -23.67 6.19 2.12
CA ASP A 52 -24.95 6.77 1.66
C ASP A 52 -25.57 5.94 0.53
N THR A 53 -24.73 5.31 -0.30
CA THR A 53 -25.14 4.41 -1.38
C THR A 53 -24.18 3.24 -1.53
N VAL A 54 -24.71 2.08 -1.89
CA VAL A 54 -23.90 0.86 -2.17
C VAL A 54 -24.38 0.31 -3.53
N SER A 55 -23.45 0.18 -4.47
CA SER A 55 -23.77 -0.24 -5.83
C SER A 55 -23.21 -1.63 -6.15
N SER A 56 -23.90 -2.36 -7.03
CA SER A 56 -23.40 -3.62 -7.60
C SER A 56 -22.40 -3.39 -8.73
N GLU A 57 -22.46 -2.21 -9.38
CA GLU A 57 -21.58 -1.82 -10.47
C GLU A 57 -20.60 -0.72 -10.01
N PRO A 58 -19.28 -0.86 -10.32
CA PRO A 58 -18.29 0.09 -9.86
C PRO A 58 -18.44 1.48 -10.53
N GLY A 59 -18.91 1.53 -11.79
CA GLY A 59 -19.18 2.78 -12.50
C GLY A 59 -20.24 3.62 -11.83
N GLU A 60 -21.35 3.01 -11.41
CA GLU A 60 -22.43 3.68 -10.66
C GLU A 60 -21.94 4.25 -9.32
N ALA A 61 -21.07 3.52 -8.62
CA ALA A 61 -20.49 4.03 -7.39
C ALA A 61 -19.60 5.26 -7.65
N ALA A 62 -18.84 5.26 -8.76
CA ALA A 62 -17.92 6.33 -9.15
C ALA A 62 -18.62 7.55 -9.79
N GLU A 63 -19.85 7.37 -10.28
CA GLU A 63 -20.61 8.46 -10.94
C GLU A 63 -20.75 9.67 -10.02
N ASP A 64 -20.54 10.87 -10.55
CA ASP A 64 -20.60 12.15 -9.84
C ASP A 64 -19.66 12.28 -8.61
N ALA A 65 -18.72 11.37 -8.41
CA ALA A 65 -17.75 11.49 -7.34
C ALA A 65 -16.70 12.58 -7.64
N ASP A 66 -16.39 13.40 -6.64
CA ASP A 66 -15.29 14.37 -6.73
C ASP A 66 -13.94 13.68 -6.50
N LEU A 67 -13.93 12.60 -5.70
CA LEU A 67 -12.77 11.73 -5.44
C LEU A 67 -13.21 10.27 -5.49
N THR A 68 -12.52 9.45 -6.26
CA THR A 68 -12.66 7.99 -6.27
C THR A 68 -11.41 7.35 -5.69
N VAL A 69 -11.57 6.50 -4.67
CA VAL A 69 -10.47 5.78 -4.02
C VAL A 69 -10.58 4.29 -4.36
N ILE A 70 -9.58 3.77 -5.09
CA ILE A 70 -9.54 2.37 -5.53
C ILE A 70 -8.78 1.55 -4.48
N CYS A 71 -9.50 0.68 -3.76
CA CYS A 71 -8.99 -0.11 -2.62
C CYS A 71 -9.10 -1.61 -2.88
N VAL A 72 -8.79 -2.05 -4.10
CA VAL A 72 -8.73 -3.46 -4.50
C VAL A 72 -7.27 -3.95 -4.50
N PRO A 73 -7.02 -5.28 -4.61
CA PRO A 73 -5.66 -5.80 -4.79
C PRO A 73 -4.93 -5.10 -5.94
N THR A 74 -3.63 -4.91 -5.75
CA THR A 74 -2.76 -4.07 -6.60
C THR A 74 -2.88 -4.41 -8.10
N GLU A 75 -2.91 -5.68 -8.43
CA GLU A 75 -3.02 -6.19 -9.81
C GLU A 75 -4.34 -5.83 -10.49
N ASN A 76 -5.40 -5.59 -9.72
CA ASN A 76 -6.74 -5.28 -10.25
C ASN A 76 -7.01 -3.77 -10.38
N ILE A 77 -6.11 -2.91 -9.87
CA ILE A 77 -6.32 -1.46 -9.89
C ILE A 77 -6.41 -0.90 -11.30
N PRO A 78 -5.50 -1.23 -12.24
CA PRO A 78 -5.55 -0.68 -13.60
C PRO A 78 -6.81 -1.09 -14.38
N GLU A 79 -7.23 -2.36 -14.26
CA GLU A 79 -8.43 -2.86 -14.92
C GLU A 79 -9.68 -2.14 -14.37
N LEU A 80 -9.79 -2.01 -13.05
CA LEU A 80 -10.91 -1.32 -12.42
C LEU A 80 -10.93 0.17 -12.77
N ALA A 81 -9.78 0.84 -12.80
CA ALA A 81 -9.68 2.24 -13.24
C ALA A 81 -10.17 2.42 -14.67
N SER A 82 -9.77 1.52 -15.59
CA SER A 82 -10.26 1.53 -16.98
C SER A 82 -11.76 1.25 -17.07
N LYS A 83 -12.29 0.32 -16.27
CA LYS A 83 -13.73 -0.02 -16.27
C LYS A 83 -14.60 1.16 -15.83
N ILE A 84 -14.15 1.94 -14.84
CA ILE A 84 -14.94 3.07 -14.32
C ILE A 84 -14.74 4.37 -15.10
N ALA A 85 -13.67 4.46 -15.89
CA ALA A 85 -13.28 5.70 -16.57
C ALA A 85 -14.42 6.40 -17.33
N PRO A 86 -15.31 5.68 -18.09
CA PRO A 86 -16.44 6.30 -18.77
C PRO A 86 -17.50 6.90 -17.84
N SER A 87 -17.54 6.49 -16.57
CA SER A 87 -18.51 6.97 -15.58
C SER A 87 -17.98 8.11 -14.71
N LEU A 88 -16.68 8.46 -14.87
CA LEU A 88 -16.06 9.51 -14.08
C LEU A 88 -16.52 10.90 -14.51
N LYS A 89 -16.72 11.76 -13.54
CA LYS A 89 -16.99 13.16 -13.77
C LYS A 89 -15.73 13.87 -14.30
N GLU A 90 -15.87 14.71 -15.31
CA GLU A 90 -14.79 15.55 -15.82
C GLU A 90 -14.14 16.37 -14.69
N GLY A 91 -12.82 16.40 -14.64
CA GLY A 91 -12.05 17.08 -13.61
C GLY A 91 -12.02 16.38 -12.24
N SER A 92 -12.71 15.24 -12.07
CA SER A 92 -12.67 14.47 -10.82
C SER A 92 -11.29 13.84 -10.58
N LEU A 93 -11.04 13.47 -9.32
CA LEU A 93 -9.82 12.84 -8.86
C LEU A 93 -10.01 11.35 -8.67
N VAL A 94 -9.03 10.58 -9.10
CA VAL A 94 -8.93 9.14 -8.82
C VAL A 94 -7.61 8.88 -8.12
N THR A 95 -7.64 8.10 -7.05
CA THR A 95 -6.45 7.64 -6.33
C THR A 95 -6.60 6.17 -5.96
N ASP A 96 -5.53 5.56 -5.50
CA ASP A 96 -5.49 4.15 -5.11
C ASP A 96 -4.79 3.95 -3.76
N VAL A 97 -4.67 2.69 -3.33
CA VAL A 97 -3.94 2.30 -2.11
C VAL A 97 -2.89 1.20 -2.37
N GLY A 98 -2.55 0.98 -3.63
CA GLY A 98 -1.66 -0.11 -4.04
C GLY A 98 -0.23 0.02 -3.52
N SER A 99 0.44 -1.11 -3.37
CA SER A 99 1.79 -1.20 -2.79
C SER A 99 2.91 -0.87 -3.77
N VAL A 100 2.62 -0.80 -5.08
CA VAL A 100 3.55 -0.40 -6.15
C VAL A 100 2.95 0.70 -6.99
N LYS A 101 3.77 1.61 -7.55
CA LYS A 101 3.25 2.83 -8.18
C LYS A 101 3.61 2.99 -9.67
N GLY A 102 4.76 2.55 -10.10
CA GLY A 102 5.23 2.81 -11.47
C GLY A 102 4.25 2.38 -12.55
N LYS A 103 3.83 1.12 -12.52
CA LYS A 103 2.86 0.54 -13.46
C LYS A 103 1.46 1.12 -13.26
N ILE A 104 0.98 1.21 -12.00
CA ILE A 104 -0.35 1.70 -11.67
C ILE A 104 -0.53 3.14 -12.13
N CYS A 105 0.39 4.04 -11.76
CA CYS A 105 0.28 5.45 -12.13
C CYS A 105 0.21 5.63 -13.64
N ARG A 106 1.06 4.94 -14.41
CA ARG A 106 1.07 5.04 -15.87
C ARG A 106 -0.26 4.57 -16.47
N LEU A 107 -0.70 3.34 -16.15
CA LEU A 107 -1.89 2.75 -16.76
C LEU A 107 -3.19 3.46 -16.33
N CYS A 108 -3.29 3.83 -15.05
CA CYS A 108 -4.48 4.52 -14.56
C CYS A 108 -4.57 5.96 -15.07
N SER A 109 -3.46 6.70 -15.15
CA SER A 109 -3.46 8.06 -15.70
C SER A 109 -3.87 8.07 -17.17
N GLU A 110 -3.42 7.09 -17.96
CA GLU A 110 -3.82 6.94 -19.36
C GLU A 110 -5.31 6.66 -19.48
N SER A 111 -5.83 5.67 -18.74
CA SER A 111 -7.23 5.26 -18.84
C SER A 111 -8.22 6.31 -18.36
N VAL A 112 -7.99 6.92 -17.17
CA VAL A 112 -8.94 7.91 -16.64
C VAL A 112 -8.77 9.29 -17.30
N GLY A 113 -7.55 9.63 -17.74
CA GLY A 113 -7.24 10.87 -18.43
C GLY A 113 -7.96 10.99 -19.76
N ALA A 114 -8.20 9.87 -20.45
CA ALA A 114 -8.97 9.82 -21.70
C ALA A 114 -10.43 10.33 -21.52
N PHE A 115 -10.95 10.35 -20.31
CA PHE A 115 -12.30 10.81 -19.95
C PHE A 115 -12.28 12.11 -19.12
N GLY A 116 -11.16 12.84 -19.11
CA GLY A 116 -11.05 14.15 -18.44
C GLY A 116 -10.89 14.09 -16.91
N ALA A 117 -10.78 12.90 -16.32
CA ALA A 117 -10.45 12.75 -14.89
C ALA A 117 -8.93 12.72 -14.68
N ARG A 118 -8.49 12.87 -13.43
CA ARG A 118 -7.06 12.89 -13.06
C ARG A 118 -6.73 11.78 -12.08
N PHE A 119 -5.75 10.97 -12.41
CA PHE A 119 -5.24 9.95 -11.51
C PHE A 119 -3.99 10.45 -10.77
N VAL A 120 -3.97 10.28 -9.46
CA VAL A 120 -2.80 10.49 -8.61
C VAL A 120 -2.63 9.27 -7.73
N GLY A 121 -1.57 8.52 -7.94
CA GLY A 121 -1.31 7.33 -7.14
C GLY A 121 -1.07 7.67 -5.67
N SER A 122 -1.54 6.81 -4.77
CA SER A 122 -1.16 6.87 -3.38
C SER A 122 -0.90 5.49 -2.78
N HIS A 123 -0.11 5.46 -1.71
CA HIS A 123 0.19 4.26 -0.97
C HIS A 123 0.23 4.57 0.53
N PRO A 124 -0.87 4.38 1.25
CA PRO A 124 -0.87 4.45 2.71
C PRO A 124 -0.09 3.26 3.27
N MET A 125 1.01 3.53 3.96
CA MET A 125 1.81 2.50 4.66
C MET A 125 1.08 2.06 5.93
N ALA A 126 -0.14 1.57 5.74
CA ALA A 126 -1.07 1.13 6.77
C ALA A 126 -1.73 -0.18 6.33
N GLY A 127 -2.13 -0.98 7.28
CA GLY A 127 -2.75 -2.28 7.05
C GLY A 127 -2.44 -3.25 8.16
N SER A 128 -3.00 -4.42 8.06
CA SER A 128 -2.72 -5.56 8.94
C SER A 128 -2.93 -6.85 8.15
N GLU A 129 -2.64 -7.98 8.76
CA GLU A 129 -2.94 -9.32 8.26
C GLU A 129 -4.45 -9.63 8.21
N LYS A 130 -5.28 -8.76 8.82
CA LYS A 130 -6.73 -8.92 8.85
C LYS A 130 -7.36 -8.48 7.54
N ILE A 131 -8.41 -9.16 7.12
CA ILE A 131 -9.09 -8.94 5.84
C ILE A 131 -10.58 -8.66 6.07
N GLY A 132 -11.11 -7.68 5.33
CA GLY A 132 -12.55 -7.39 5.28
C GLY A 132 -12.97 -6.16 6.07
N ILE A 133 -14.22 -5.76 5.86
CA ILE A 133 -14.84 -4.58 6.46
C ILE A 133 -14.99 -4.69 7.98
N ASP A 134 -15.13 -5.91 8.51
CA ASP A 134 -15.31 -6.15 9.95
C ASP A 134 -14.10 -5.71 10.80
N PHE A 135 -12.96 -5.50 10.18
CA PHE A 135 -11.73 -5.04 10.81
C PHE A 135 -11.41 -3.57 10.50
N ALA A 136 -12.33 -2.86 9.85
CA ALA A 136 -12.14 -1.46 9.55
C ALA A 136 -12.04 -0.62 10.84
N ASP A 137 -11.09 0.32 10.83
CA ASP A 137 -10.81 1.19 11.97
C ASP A 137 -10.58 2.63 11.46
N GLU A 138 -11.35 3.59 11.97
CA GLU A 138 -11.19 5.00 11.63
C GLU A 138 -9.79 5.57 11.96
N LYS A 139 -9.08 4.93 12.89
CA LYS A 139 -7.74 5.33 13.35
C LYS A 139 -6.61 4.60 12.62
N LEU A 140 -6.93 3.71 11.67
CA LEU A 140 -5.93 2.90 10.96
C LEU A 140 -4.81 3.74 10.34
N PHE A 141 -5.14 4.94 9.90
CA PHE A 141 -4.23 5.85 9.18
C PHE A 141 -3.46 6.81 10.09
N ASN A 142 -3.84 6.95 11.36
CA ASN A 142 -3.28 7.93 12.27
C ASN A 142 -1.76 7.80 12.40
N SER A 143 -1.05 8.91 12.12
CA SER A 143 0.42 9.04 12.22
C SER A 143 1.21 8.07 11.31
N ARG A 144 0.56 7.37 10.38
CA ARG A 144 1.22 6.50 9.41
C ARG A 144 1.74 7.30 8.22
N PRO A 145 2.84 6.85 7.57
CA PRO A 145 3.28 7.44 6.32
C PRO A 145 2.29 7.13 5.18
N CYS A 146 2.13 8.09 4.26
CA CYS A 146 1.44 7.87 2.99
C CYS A 146 2.28 8.48 1.87
N PHE A 147 2.57 7.72 0.85
CA PHE A 147 3.15 8.26 -0.37
C PHE A 147 2.04 8.76 -1.30
N VAL A 148 2.26 9.92 -1.90
CA VAL A 148 1.46 10.47 -3.01
C VAL A 148 2.39 10.62 -4.20
N THR A 149 2.00 10.04 -5.35
CA THR A 149 2.91 9.83 -6.47
C THR A 149 2.34 10.40 -7.77
N PRO A 150 2.41 11.72 -8.00
CA PRO A 150 2.06 12.32 -9.28
C PRO A 150 3.04 11.88 -10.37
N LEU A 151 2.55 11.75 -11.62
CA LEU A 151 3.40 11.42 -12.78
C LEU A 151 4.19 12.61 -13.29
N SER A 152 3.65 13.82 -13.18
CA SER A 152 4.26 15.04 -13.70
C SER A 152 3.96 16.25 -12.82
N GLU A 153 4.71 17.34 -13.03
CA GLU A 153 4.47 18.62 -12.35
C GLU A 153 3.11 19.24 -12.72
N SER A 154 2.56 18.92 -13.91
CA SER A 154 1.24 19.38 -14.32
C SER A 154 0.09 18.85 -13.43
N ASP A 155 0.34 17.79 -12.66
CA ASP A 155 -0.63 17.21 -11.71
C ASP A 155 -0.53 17.78 -10.30
N GLU A 156 0.21 18.86 -10.06
CA GLU A 156 0.45 19.43 -8.72
C GLU A 156 -0.85 19.74 -7.96
N CYS A 157 -1.83 20.35 -8.61
CA CYS A 157 -3.12 20.64 -7.97
C CYS A 157 -3.86 19.37 -7.56
N ALA A 158 -3.85 18.34 -8.41
CA ALA A 158 -4.45 17.05 -8.11
C ALA A 158 -3.69 16.33 -6.99
N ALA A 159 -2.35 16.35 -7.04
CA ALA A 159 -1.49 15.79 -6.00
C ALA A 159 -1.68 16.51 -4.66
N ALA A 160 -1.81 17.82 -4.66
CA ALA A 160 -2.10 18.60 -3.46
C ALA A 160 -3.47 18.21 -2.86
N ALA A 161 -4.50 18.06 -3.69
CA ALA A 161 -5.84 17.68 -3.23
C ALA A 161 -5.87 16.27 -2.62
N VAL A 162 -5.22 15.28 -3.26
CA VAL A 162 -5.08 13.91 -2.73
C VAL A 162 -4.26 13.91 -1.45
N SER A 163 -3.17 14.71 -1.40
CA SER A 163 -2.35 14.86 -0.20
C SER A 163 -3.14 15.42 0.99
N GLU A 164 -3.95 16.45 0.77
CA GLU A 164 -4.82 17.03 1.80
C GLU A 164 -5.88 16.03 2.28
N ALA A 165 -6.42 15.19 1.39
CA ALA A 165 -7.33 14.13 1.79
C ALA A 165 -6.65 13.16 2.77
N TRP A 166 -5.46 12.64 2.47
CA TRP A 166 -4.73 11.74 3.36
C TRP A 166 -4.28 12.42 4.67
N LYS A 167 -3.87 13.69 4.62
CA LYS A 167 -3.54 14.47 5.83
C LYS A 167 -4.76 14.64 6.74
N ALA A 168 -5.95 14.88 6.17
CA ALA A 168 -7.20 14.98 6.93
C ALA A 168 -7.52 13.69 7.69
N LEU A 169 -7.11 12.52 7.16
CA LEU A 169 -7.21 11.23 7.84
C LEU A 169 -6.07 10.97 8.86
N GLY A 170 -5.24 11.98 9.15
CA GLY A 170 -4.16 11.89 10.14
C GLY A 170 -2.85 11.31 9.63
N MET A 171 -2.65 11.15 8.31
CA MET A 171 -1.41 10.60 7.75
C MET A 171 -0.29 11.65 7.60
N ARG A 172 0.95 11.16 7.65
CA ARG A 172 2.14 11.93 7.26
C ARG A 172 2.41 11.70 5.78
N VAL A 173 2.10 12.70 4.95
CA VAL A 173 2.16 12.57 3.49
C VAL A 173 3.55 12.95 2.96
N TYR A 174 4.07 12.12 2.05
CA TYR A 174 5.31 12.32 1.31
C TYR A 174 5.02 12.26 -0.18
N THR A 175 5.29 13.35 -0.90
CA THR A 175 5.13 13.41 -2.35
C THR A 175 6.45 13.07 -3.02
N VAL A 176 6.44 12.01 -3.84
CA VAL A 176 7.61 11.51 -4.57
C VAL A 176 7.18 11.02 -5.96
N SER A 177 8.13 10.84 -6.89
CA SER A 177 7.80 10.18 -8.16
C SER A 177 7.43 8.69 -7.95
N PRO A 178 6.62 8.09 -8.83
CA PRO A 178 6.33 6.66 -8.77
C PRO A 178 7.58 5.78 -8.75
N GLN A 179 8.62 6.13 -9.51
CA GLN A 179 9.89 5.42 -9.55
C GLN A 179 10.64 5.50 -8.23
N LEU A 180 10.72 6.69 -7.63
CA LEU A 180 11.37 6.85 -6.32
C LEU A 180 10.59 6.11 -5.22
N HIS A 181 9.25 6.12 -5.28
CA HIS A 181 8.42 5.30 -4.40
C HIS A 181 8.80 3.83 -4.48
N ASP A 182 8.83 3.26 -5.69
CA ASP A 182 9.09 1.83 -5.91
C ASP A 182 10.51 1.45 -5.44
N ALA A 183 11.50 2.33 -5.66
CA ALA A 183 12.86 2.15 -5.14
C ALA A 183 12.93 2.20 -3.60
N ILE A 184 12.17 3.08 -2.96
CA ILE A 184 12.08 3.18 -1.49
C ILE A 184 11.44 1.91 -0.92
N VAL A 185 10.24 1.54 -1.39
CA VAL A 185 9.51 0.38 -0.82
C VAL A 185 10.21 -0.94 -1.09
N ALA A 186 10.96 -1.05 -2.19
CA ALA A 186 11.82 -2.21 -2.43
C ALA A 186 12.80 -2.45 -1.27
N ARG A 187 13.33 -1.38 -0.66
CA ARG A 187 14.35 -1.46 0.40
C ARG A 187 13.75 -1.50 1.82
N VAL A 188 12.63 -0.80 2.06
CA VAL A 188 12.07 -0.68 3.42
C VAL A 188 10.89 -1.61 3.69
N SER A 189 10.36 -2.27 2.65
CA SER A 189 9.20 -3.18 2.74
C SER A 189 9.48 -4.52 2.05
N HIS A 190 9.80 -4.51 0.75
CA HIS A 190 9.87 -5.75 -0.03
C HIS A 190 11.09 -6.60 0.33
N LEU A 191 12.27 -6.01 0.40
CA LEU A 191 13.48 -6.71 0.84
C LEU A 191 13.36 -7.29 2.27
N PRO A 192 12.87 -6.56 3.27
CA PRO A 192 12.61 -7.12 4.60
C PRO A 192 11.70 -8.35 4.59
N HIS A 193 10.62 -8.33 3.79
CA HIS A 193 9.72 -9.46 3.68
C HIS A 193 10.40 -10.68 3.05
N LEU A 194 11.09 -10.50 1.93
CA LEU A 194 11.81 -11.58 1.24
C LEU A 194 12.94 -12.14 2.11
N ALA A 195 13.66 -11.29 2.83
CA ALA A 195 14.67 -11.74 3.79
C ALA A 195 14.05 -12.56 4.93
N ALA A 196 12.91 -12.12 5.49
CA ALA A 196 12.19 -12.87 6.51
C ALA A 196 11.70 -14.24 6.00
N THR A 197 11.23 -14.30 4.75
CA THR A 197 10.87 -15.56 4.10
C THR A 197 12.07 -16.52 4.03
N LEU A 198 13.23 -16.04 3.55
CA LEU A 198 14.43 -16.86 3.47
C LEU A 198 14.94 -17.32 4.85
N VAL A 199 14.80 -16.48 5.88
CA VAL A 199 15.13 -16.88 7.27
C VAL A 199 14.23 -18.02 7.75
N CYS A 200 12.92 -17.99 7.40
CA CYS A 200 12.00 -19.08 7.70
C CYS A 200 12.38 -20.36 6.94
N ASP A 201 12.68 -20.27 5.64
CA ASP A 201 13.03 -21.42 4.80
C ASP A 201 14.29 -22.12 5.32
N VAL A 202 15.35 -21.35 5.63
CA VAL A 202 16.60 -21.90 6.20
C VAL A 202 16.34 -22.64 7.51
N ALA A 203 15.46 -22.11 8.38
CA ALA A 203 15.12 -22.77 9.64
C ALA A 203 14.30 -24.05 9.43
N ALA A 204 13.31 -23.99 8.51
CA ALA A 204 12.44 -25.12 8.18
C ALA A 204 13.20 -26.28 7.51
N ASP A 205 14.13 -25.96 6.62
CA ASP A 205 14.96 -26.94 5.93
C ASP A 205 15.93 -27.68 6.88
N PHE A 206 16.34 -27.02 7.97
CA PHE A 206 17.19 -27.66 8.96
C PHE A 206 16.41 -28.68 9.82
N ASP A 207 15.31 -28.27 10.43
CA ASP A 207 14.38 -29.12 11.18
C ASP A 207 13.07 -28.40 11.48
N MET A 208 11.93 -28.94 11.06
CA MET A 208 10.59 -28.41 11.37
C MET A 208 10.29 -28.39 12.88
N ASN A 209 10.99 -29.15 13.69
CA ASN A 209 10.82 -29.18 15.15
C ASN A 209 11.57 -28.07 15.89
N LEU A 210 12.18 -27.11 15.18
CA LEU A 210 12.87 -25.96 15.79
C LEU A 210 11.92 -24.94 16.47
N LEU A 211 10.63 -24.96 16.13
CA LEU A 211 9.66 -23.96 16.61
C LEU A 211 9.64 -23.79 18.14
N PRO A 212 9.73 -24.85 18.99
CA PRO A 212 9.80 -24.69 20.45
C PRO A 212 11.02 -23.93 20.95
N TYR A 213 12.10 -23.88 20.17
CA TYR A 213 13.34 -23.20 20.50
C TYR A 213 13.39 -21.75 20.00
N SER A 214 12.35 -21.31 19.28
CA SER A 214 12.28 -19.96 18.73
C SER A 214 12.05 -18.92 19.82
N GLY A 215 13.05 -18.04 20.01
CA GLY A 215 12.94 -16.88 20.90
C GLY A 215 12.23 -15.68 20.24
N PRO A 216 12.04 -14.57 20.98
CA PRO A 216 11.43 -13.34 20.46
C PRO A 216 12.10 -12.80 19.20
N GLY A 217 13.45 -12.84 19.15
CA GLY A 217 14.19 -12.33 18.00
C GLY A 217 13.83 -13.03 16.68
N PHE A 218 13.68 -14.35 16.67
CA PHE A 218 13.23 -15.09 15.49
C PHE A 218 11.79 -14.69 15.12
N ARG A 219 10.87 -14.69 16.08
CA ARG A 219 9.46 -14.37 15.87
C ARG A 219 9.25 -12.96 15.33
N ASP A 220 9.96 -11.98 15.89
CA ASP A 220 9.85 -10.58 15.47
C ASP A 220 10.43 -10.38 14.05
N THR A 221 11.58 -10.99 13.77
CA THR A 221 12.24 -10.89 12.45
C THR A 221 11.41 -11.56 11.36
N THR A 222 10.76 -12.69 11.66
CA THR A 222 10.01 -13.49 10.67
C THR A 222 8.53 -13.17 10.61
N ARG A 223 8.00 -12.34 11.50
CA ARG A 223 6.56 -12.02 11.57
C ARG A 223 5.96 -11.61 10.23
N VAL A 224 6.69 -10.82 9.45
CA VAL A 224 6.21 -10.32 8.14
C VAL A 224 6.12 -11.41 7.07
N ALA A 225 6.83 -12.53 7.21
CA ALA A 225 6.76 -13.67 6.30
C ALA A 225 5.37 -14.38 6.30
N SER A 226 4.48 -14.06 7.25
CA SER A 226 3.10 -14.56 7.27
C SER A 226 2.16 -13.85 6.29
N GLY A 227 2.65 -12.92 5.46
CA GLY A 227 1.86 -12.24 4.44
C GLY A 227 1.33 -13.21 3.37
N SER A 228 0.19 -12.84 2.74
CA SER A 228 -0.43 -13.66 1.67
C SER A 228 0.53 -13.84 0.49
N PRO A 229 0.85 -15.10 0.09
CA PRO A 229 1.70 -15.35 -1.06
C PRO A 229 1.20 -14.69 -2.35
N GLN A 230 -0.12 -14.70 -2.59
CA GLN A 230 -0.75 -14.13 -3.78
C GLN A 230 -0.50 -12.62 -3.90
N ILE A 231 -0.59 -11.89 -2.77
CA ILE A 231 -0.29 -10.45 -2.75
C ILE A 231 1.19 -10.21 -3.04
N TRP A 232 2.07 -11.03 -2.46
CA TRP A 232 3.50 -10.88 -2.62
C TRP A 232 4.01 -11.28 -4.01
N GLU A 233 3.40 -12.29 -4.65
CA GLU A 233 3.66 -12.61 -6.05
C GLU A 233 3.40 -11.39 -6.96
N SER A 234 2.27 -10.70 -6.78
CA SER A 234 1.94 -9.48 -7.54
C SER A 234 2.93 -8.34 -7.26
N ILE A 235 3.28 -8.10 -5.99
CA ILE A 235 4.25 -7.06 -5.61
C ILE A 235 5.62 -7.33 -6.25
N VAL A 236 6.10 -8.58 -6.18
CA VAL A 236 7.39 -8.96 -6.76
C VAL A 236 7.38 -8.81 -8.29
N ALA A 237 6.29 -9.19 -8.95
CA ALA A 237 6.16 -9.05 -10.39
C ALA A 237 6.13 -7.57 -10.83
N ASP A 238 5.38 -6.72 -10.12
CA ASP A 238 5.17 -5.33 -10.51
C ASP A 238 6.31 -4.38 -10.08
N ASN A 239 7.14 -4.75 -9.07
CA ASN A 239 8.33 -3.99 -8.65
C ASN A 239 9.64 -4.77 -8.86
N ARG A 240 9.67 -5.64 -9.87
CA ARG A 240 10.74 -6.60 -10.11
C ARG A 240 12.14 -5.99 -10.14
N ASP A 241 12.32 -4.93 -10.90
CA ASP A 241 13.65 -4.38 -11.16
C ASP A 241 14.26 -3.73 -9.91
N GLU A 242 13.47 -2.99 -9.14
CA GLU A 242 13.90 -2.38 -7.89
C GLU A 242 14.13 -3.42 -6.79
N ILE A 243 13.32 -4.48 -6.76
CA ILE A 243 13.52 -5.62 -5.85
C ILE A 243 14.82 -6.36 -6.19
N LEU A 244 15.09 -6.62 -7.47
CA LEU A 244 16.34 -7.24 -7.90
C LEU A 244 17.55 -6.37 -7.53
N SER A 245 17.47 -5.06 -7.72
CA SER A 245 18.50 -4.11 -7.27
C SER A 245 18.74 -4.21 -5.76
N ALA A 246 17.67 -4.19 -4.95
CA ALA A 246 17.79 -4.29 -3.49
C ALA A 246 18.34 -5.64 -3.03
N LEU A 247 17.94 -6.74 -3.68
CA LEU A 247 18.48 -8.08 -3.40
C LEU A 247 19.94 -8.19 -3.80
N GLY A 248 20.38 -7.56 -4.90
CA GLY A 248 21.79 -7.49 -5.30
C GLY A 248 22.65 -6.78 -4.25
N ASP A 249 22.19 -5.64 -3.75
CA ASP A 249 22.82 -4.92 -2.65
C ASP A 249 22.90 -5.78 -1.38
N PHE A 250 21.82 -6.51 -1.06
CA PHE A 250 21.77 -7.40 0.11
C PHE A 250 22.73 -8.57 -0.04
N SER A 251 22.75 -9.26 -1.19
CA SER A 251 23.65 -10.35 -1.49
C SER A 251 25.12 -9.93 -1.34
N SER A 252 25.50 -8.79 -1.90
CA SER A 252 26.87 -8.26 -1.80
C SER A 252 27.29 -8.01 -0.35
N ARG A 253 26.38 -7.55 0.50
CA ARG A 253 26.65 -7.34 1.93
C ARG A 253 26.71 -8.65 2.71
N LEU A 254 25.89 -9.63 2.34
CA LEU A 254 25.94 -10.97 2.91
C LEU A 254 27.26 -11.65 2.57
N ASP A 255 27.73 -11.58 1.33
CA ASP A 255 29.01 -12.15 0.90
C ASP A 255 30.18 -11.50 1.65
N ALA A 256 30.18 -10.18 1.83
CA ALA A 256 31.18 -9.48 2.63
C ALA A 256 31.20 -9.93 4.09
N LEU A 257 30.03 -10.12 4.71
CA LEU A 257 29.89 -10.61 6.08
C LEU A 257 30.42 -12.08 6.20
N ILE A 258 30.06 -12.94 5.24
CA ILE A 258 30.56 -14.33 5.16
C ILE A 258 32.08 -14.33 5.05
N GLY A 259 32.66 -13.48 4.20
CA GLY A 259 34.11 -13.35 4.04
C GLY A 259 34.82 -12.96 5.33
N ALA A 260 34.28 -11.97 6.05
CA ALA A 260 34.80 -11.51 7.33
C ALA A 260 34.75 -12.64 8.40
N ILE A 261 33.66 -13.40 8.45
CA ILE A 261 33.49 -14.53 9.36
C ILE A 261 34.53 -15.65 9.02
N LYS A 262 34.63 -15.99 7.73
CA LYS A 262 35.58 -17.04 7.27
C LYS A 262 37.05 -16.69 7.56
N SER A 263 37.45 -15.45 7.43
CA SER A 263 38.77 -14.95 7.70
C SER A 263 39.07 -14.67 9.19
N GLY A 264 38.08 -14.76 10.06
CA GLY A 264 38.20 -14.36 11.47
C GLY A 264 38.37 -12.84 11.66
N ASP A 265 38.01 -12.01 10.68
CA ASP A 265 38.10 -10.55 10.76
C ASP A 265 37.02 -10.00 11.68
N LYS A 266 37.34 -9.94 12.97
CA LYS A 266 36.45 -9.34 14.01
C LYS A 266 36.16 -7.87 13.75
N GLY A 267 37.09 -7.14 13.13
CA GLY A 267 36.93 -5.71 12.79
C GLY A 267 35.85 -5.51 11.74
N GLY A 268 35.87 -6.27 10.66
CA GLY A 268 34.87 -6.26 9.59
C GLY A 268 33.48 -6.61 10.11
N VAL A 269 33.38 -7.69 10.91
CA VAL A 269 32.10 -8.06 11.54
C VAL A 269 31.55 -6.93 12.44
N SER A 270 32.42 -6.39 13.33
CA SER A 270 32.04 -5.29 14.24
C SER A 270 31.60 -4.05 13.49
N SER A 271 32.24 -3.71 12.37
CA SER A 271 31.89 -2.57 11.53
C SER A 271 30.49 -2.72 10.93
N ALA A 272 30.17 -3.90 10.38
CA ALA A 272 28.85 -4.19 9.82
C ALA A 272 27.75 -4.06 10.88
N LEU A 273 27.95 -4.65 12.07
CA LEU A 273 26.99 -4.57 13.17
C LEU A 273 26.79 -3.14 13.69
N LYS A 274 27.87 -2.36 13.85
CA LYS A 274 27.80 -0.97 14.29
C LYS A 274 27.04 -0.09 13.30
N LYS A 275 27.27 -0.28 12.00
CA LYS A 275 26.56 0.46 10.95
C LYS A 275 25.04 0.19 10.97
N ALA A 276 24.67 -1.07 11.09
CA ALA A 276 23.27 -1.49 11.19
C ALA A 276 22.60 -0.91 12.45
N LYS A 277 23.27 -1.02 13.61
CA LYS A 277 22.80 -0.46 14.89
C LYS A 277 22.60 1.06 14.78
N ALA A 278 23.58 1.80 14.26
CA ALA A 278 23.50 3.26 14.13
C ALA A 278 22.35 3.72 13.23
N PHE A 279 21.93 2.93 12.25
CA PHE A 279 20.74 3.20 11.44
C PHE A 279 19.45 2.88 12.23
N ARG A 280 19.39 1.70 12.86
CA ARG A 280 18.23 1.23 13.63
C ARG A 280 17.88 2.15 14.80
N ASP A 281 18.89 2.68 15.50
CA ASP A 281 18.72 3.58 16.66
C ASP A 281 18.09 4.94 16.28
N LYS A 282 17.88 5.24 14.98
CA LYS A 282 17.21 6.46 14.48
C LYS A 282 15.73 6.27 14.20
N LEU A 283 15.23 5.04 14.24
CA LEU A 283 13.82 4.69 14.02
C LEU A 283 13.02 4.78 15.30
#